data_cae8e6d5f2423e59743ec952aaeff8f6
#
_entry.id   cae8e6d5f2423e59743ec952aaeff8f6
#
_cell.length_a   1.000
_cell.length_b   1.000
_cell.length_c   1.000
_cell.angle_alpha   90.00
_cell.angle_beta   90.00
_cell.angle_gamma   90.00
#
_symmetry.space_group_name_H-M   'P 1'
#
loop_
_entity.id
_entity.type
_entity.pdbx_description
1 polymer ?
#
loop_
_entity_poly.entity_id
_entity_poly.type
_entity_poly.pdbx_seq_one_letter_code
_entity_poly.pdbx_strand_id
1 'polypeptide(L)'
;MEYIRNKVLLVLVLLTGCLAVQAQNINNKLWQDSNGNYINAHGGGILFHEGLYYWFGEHRPENGFTTEVGVNCYASSDLQNWTHKGIALAVSEESGNDIERGCIMERPKVIYNKKTGKFVMWFHLELKGQGYGPARAAVAVSDRPEGPYRFVRSGRVNPGIYPENMSEADRKLTWNMKKYKKWWTPEWYKAVNQGLFVKRDLEGGQMSRDMTLFVDDDGKAYHIYSSEENLTLHIAELTDDYLQHSGRYIRIFPGGHNEAPTLFKKDNMYWMITSGCTGWDPNEARMFSASSIWGPWKQHPNPCRGRNSEKTFGGQSTFVLELPENRFIFMADVWKPKSLMYSGHIWLPIQFDEQDVPFIEWTDEMNPLGQSEWKQVWSDEFNTDGLPDTTVWSYDNGFARNEEAQWYQKGNAYCKDGKLIIEARKEEGRRNPWYEAGSNDWRKKREFIEYTSSCITTSGKKEFLYGRFEVRAKIPVSGGAWPAIWTLGSNMEWPSCG
;
A
#
# COMPACT_ATOMS: atom_id res chain seq x y z
N MET A 1 16.53 74.27 -22.49
CA MET A 1 17.11 73.00 -22.93
C MET A 1 17.37 72.12 -21.74
N GLU A 2 16.40 71.37 -21.31
CA GLU A 2 16.51 70.44 -20.19
C GLU A 2 16.30 69.02 -20.69
N TYR A 3 17.27 68.19 -20.46
CA TYR A 3 17.34 66.79 -20.80
C TYR A 3 16.60 65.96 -19.75
N ILE A 4 15.43 65.42 -20.02
CA ILE A 4 14.73 64.52 -19.16
C ILE A 4 15.26 63.10 -19.45
N ARG A 5 16.01 62.53 -18.46
CA ARG A 5 16.44 61.12 -18.46
C ARG A 5 15.34 60.26 -17.89
N ASN A 6 14.66 59.52 -18.73
CA ASN A 6 13.79 58.40 -18.30
C ASN A 6 14.61 57.24 -17.79
N LYS A 7 14.55 56.98 -16.46
CA LYS A 7 15.03 55.72 -15.88
C LYS A 7 13.90 54.69 -16.04
N VAL A 8 14.10 53.72 -16.89
CA VAL A 8 13.29 52.51 -16.92
C VAL A 8 13.76 51.61 -15.77
N LEU A 9 12.90 51.42 -14.78
CA LEU A 9 13.11 50.48 -13.67
C LEU A 9 12.70 49.08 -14.13
N LEU A 10 13.67 48.23 -14.44
CA LEU A 10 13.43 46.82 -14.77
C LEU A 10 13.19 46.06 -13.45
N VAL A 11 11.94 45.76 -13.12
CA VAL A 11 11.61 44.87 -11.99
C VAL A 11 11.77 43.45 -12.48
N LEU A 12 12.87 42.81 -12.11
CA LEU A 12 13.10 41.37 -12.30
C LEU A 12 12.28 40.63 -11.23
N VAL A 13 11.11 40.13 -11.58
CA VAL A 13 10.35 39.19 -10.76
C VAL A 13 11.02 37.82 -10.88
N LEU A 14 11.87 37.47 -9.93
CA LEU A 14 12.35 36.12 -9.75
C LEU A 14 11.18 35.25 -9.25
N LEU A 15 10.46 34.61 -10.17
CA LEU A 15 9.60 33.48 -9.87
C LEU A 15 10.51 32.30 -9.51
N THR A 16 10.83 32.18 -8.21
CA THR A 16 11.34 30.93 -7.65
C THR A 16 10.14 29.96 -7.63
N GLY A 17 9.93 29.27 -8.74
CA GLY A 17 9.08 28.08 -8.77
C GLY A 17 9.77 27.03 -7.89
N CYS A 18 9.31 26.87 -6.64
CA CYS A 18 9.53 25.63 -5.92
C CYS A 18 8.87 24.52 -6.76
N LEU A 19 9.69 23.82 -7.56
CA LEU A 19 9.34 22.51 -8.06
C LEU A 19 9.26 21.63 -6.79
N ALA A 20 8.04 21.49 -6.25
CA ALA A 20 7.77 20.45 -5.29
C ALA A 20 8.08 19.13 -6.02
N VAL A 21 9.18 18.51 -5.66
CA VAL A 21 9.43 17.10 -6.00
C VAL A 21 8.29 16.35 -5.36
N GLN A 22 7.32 15.91 -6.15
CA GLN A 22 6.27 15.04 -5.67
C GLN A 22 6.95 13.77 -5.17
N ALA A 23 7.00 13.61 -3.85
CA ALA A 23 7.49 12.38 -3.25
C ALA A 23 6.52 11.27 -3.65
N GLN A 24 6.99 10.37 -4.50
CA GLN A 24 6.21 9.23 -4.92
C GLN A 24 6.07 8.27 -3.74
N ASN A 25 4.84 7.94 -3.36
CA ASN A 25 4.58 6.99 -2.29
C ASN A 25 4.94 5.59 -2.77
N ILE A 26 6.06 5.08 -2.28
CA ILE A 26 6.56 3.75 -2.59
C ILE A 26 6.13 2.78 -1.50
N ASN A 27 5.54 1.66 -1.89
CA ASN A 27 5.10 0.63 -0.96
C ASN A 27 6.25 0.10 -0.09
N ASN A 28 5.97 -0.13 1.19
CA ASN A 28 6.94 -0.53 2.22
C ASN A 28 8.05 0.51 2.49
N LYS A 29 7.81 1.78 2.17
CA LYS A 29 8.68 2.90 2.55
C LYS A 29 7.93 3.82 3.51
N LEU A 30 8.68 4.73 4.13
CA LEU A 30 8.09 5.79 4.94
C LEU A 30 7.55 6.87 4.00
N TRP A 31 6.25 7.13 4.10
CA TRP A 31 5.61 8.18 3.35
C TRP A 31 5.69 9.50 4.12
N GLN A 32 5.68 10.60 3.38
CA GLN A 32 5.75 11.94 3.95
C GLN A 32 4.49 12.74 3.62
N ASP A 33 4.10 13.59 4.55
CA ASP A 33 3.07 14.59 4.33
C ASP A 33 3.61 15.77 3.51
N SER A 34 2.73 16.72 3.16
CA SER A 34 3.09 17.91 2.39
C SER A 34 4.11 18.83 3.06
N ASN A 35 4.41 18.62 4.35
CA ASN A 35 5.41 19.35 5.12
C ASN A 35 6.72 18.57 5.27
N GLY A 36 6.83 17.35 4.68
CA GLY A 36 8.00 16.49 4.77
C GLY A 36 8.09 15.66 6.06
N ASN A 37 7.06 15.64 6.90
CA ASN A 37 7.01 14.80 8.09
C ASN A 37 6.53 13.40 7.72
N TYR A 38 7.01 12.36 8.40
CA TYR A 38 6.52 11.02 8.20
C TYR A 38 5.04 10.90 8.57
N ILE A 39 4.25 10.23 7.72
CA ILE A 39 2.86 9.93 7.98
C ILE A 39 2.78 8.88 9.08
N ASN A 40 2.20 9.27 10.21
CA ASN A 40 1.99 8.42 11.38
C ASN A 40 0.49 8.15 11.53
N ALA A 41 -0.03 7.27 10.69
CA ALA A 41 -1.46 6.91 10.63
C ALA A 41 -1.60 5.39 10.43
N HIS A 42 -1.25 4.63 11.47
CA HIS A 42 -1.21 3.16 11.43
C HIS A 42 -2.53 2.54 11.86
N GLY A 43 -2.77 1.29 11.48
CA GLY A 43 -3.97 0.53 11.86
C GLY A 43 -5.30 1.14 11.41
N GLY A 44 -5.25 2.19 10.64
CA GLY A 44 -6.38 3.06 10.37
C GLY A 44 -7.24 2.71 9.17
N GLY A 45 -7.98 3.70 8.69
CA GLY A 45 -8.83 3.61 7.50
C GLY A 45 -9.05 4.98 6.88
N ILE A 46 -9.71 4.98 5.73
CA ILE A 46 -10.00 6.19 4.97
C ILE A 46 -11.51 6.39 4.85
N LEU A 47 -11.92 7.63 5.07
CA LEU A 47 -13.25 8.13 4.75
C LEU A 47 -13.16 9.03 3.51
N PHE A 48 -13.94 8.77 2.48
CA PHE A 48 -14.17 9.74 1.40
C PHE A 48 -15.40 10.59 1.72
N HIS A 49 -15.23 11.91 1.73
CA HIS A 49 -16.32 12.85 1.98
C HIS A 49 -16.09 14.17 1.22
N GLU A 50 -17.11 14.62 0.49
CA GLU A 50 -17.10 15.89 -0.25
C GLU A 50 -15.85 16.14 -1.11
N GLY A 51 -15.40 15.11 -1.83
CA GLY A 51 -14.26 15.21 -2.75
C GLY A 51 -12.89 15.07 -2.11
N LEU A 52 -12.80 14.83 -0.81
CA LEU A 52 -11.56 14.61 -0.08
C LEU A 52 -11.54 13.23 0.59
N TYR A 53 -10.37 12.64 0.63
CA TYR A 53 -10.06 11.44 1.39
C TYR A 53 -9.46 11.85 2.73
N TYR A 54 -10.02 11.35 3.82
CA TYR A 54 -9.54 11.57 5.19
C TYR A 54 -8.98 10.26 5.73
N TRP A 55 -7.68 10.22 5.96
CA TRP A 55 -6.98 9.07 6.50
C TRP A 55 -6.79 9.22 8.00
N PHE A 56 -7.44 8.34 8.75
CA PHE A 56 -7.32 8.27 10.20
C PHE A 56 -6.40 7.11 10.57
N GLY A 57 -5.57 7.29 11.58
CA GLY A 57 -4.72 6.24 12.08
C GLY A 57 -4.14 6.55 13.45
N GLU A 58 -3.65 5.51 14.08
CA GLU A 58 -3.00 5.60 15.37
C GLU A 58 -1.77 6.49 15.30
N HIS A 59 -1.66 7.46 16.21
CA HIS A 59 -0.42 8.18 16.43
C HIS A 59 0.49 7.29 17.28
N ARG A 60 1.36 6.54 16.64
CA ARG A 60 2.31 5.65 17.34
C ARG A 60 3.50 6.45 17.88
N PRO A 61 3.93 6.20 19.11
CA PRO A 61 5.13 6.83 19.66
C PRO A 61 6.40 6.24 19.03
N GLU A 62 7.50 6.95 19.15
CA GLU A 62 8.80 6.45 18.71
C GLU A 62 9.21 5.20 19.52
N ASN A 63 8.92 5.21 20.81
CA ASN A 63 9.22 4.12 21.74
C ASN A 63 7.97 3.67 22.48
N GLY A 64 7.81 2.35 22.66
CA GLY A 64 6.66 1.77 23.32
C GLY A 64 5.46 1.59 22.39
N PHE A 65 4.30 1.28 22.98
CA PHE A 65 3.07 0.97 22.24
C PHE A 65 1.81 1.62 22.85
N THR A 66 1.94 2.35 23.96
CA THR A 66 0.84 3.09 24.57
C THR A 66 0.52 4.35 23.79
N THR A 67 -0.73 4.79 23.86
CA THR A 67 -1.18 5.99 23.16
C THR A 67 -0.90 7.22 24.01
N GLU A 68 0.04 8.05 23.53
CA GLU A 68 0.44 9.28 24.22
C GLU A 68 -0.25 10.54 23.65
N VAL A 69 -0.76 10.43 22.42
CA VAL A 69 -1.33 11.58 21.70
C VAL A 69 -2.78 11.31 21.27
N GLY A 70 -3.05 10.25 20.55
CA GLY A 70 -4.38 9.89 20.08
C GLY A 70 -4.43 9.38 18.63
N VAL A 71 -5.42 9.84 17.86
CA VAL A 71 -5.64 9.47 16.46
C VAL A 71 -5.32 10.64 15.56
N ASN A 72 -4.41 10.46 14.61
CA ASN A 72 -4.10 11.43 13.56
C ASN A 72 -5.17 11.47 12.47
N CYS A 73 -5.29 12.63 11.82
CA CYS A 73 -6.02 12.79 10.57
C CYS A 73 -5.14 13.45 9.51
N TYR A 74 -5.14 12.88 8.31
CA TYR A 74 -4.56 13.46 7.11
C TYR A 74 -5.64 13.58 6.04
N ALA A 75 -5.55 14.60 5.15
CA ALA A 75 -6.48 14.76 4.05
C ALA A 75 -5.74 14.85 2.71
N SER A 76 -6.35 14.29 1.66
CA SER A 76 -5.86 14.29 0.29
C SER A 76 -7.00 14.34 -0.71
N SER A 77 -6.79 14.96 -1.86
CA SER A 77 -7.71 14.89 -3.01
C SER A 77 -7.30 13.83 -4.04
N ASP A 78 -6.07 13.30 -3.94
CA ASP A 78 -5.46 12.44 -4.94
C ASP A 78 -4.86 11.14 -4.38
N LEU A 79 -4.98 10.92 -3.07
CA LEU A 79 -4.41 9.77 -2.34
C LEU A 79 -2.87 9.68 -2.38
N GLN A 80 -2.21 10.66 -2.94
CA GLN A 80 -0.75 10.73 -3.02
C GLN A 80 -0.18 11.84 -2.16
N ASN A 81 -0.78 13.01 -2.22
CA ASN A 81 -0.35 14.20 -1.49
C ASN A 81 -1.21 14.38 -0.24
N TRP A 82 -0.64 14.13 0.92
CA TRP A 82 -1.35 14.14 2.20
C TRP A 82 -1.01 15.39 3.02
N THR A 83 -2.01 16.08 3.48
CA THR A 83 -1.87 17.21 4.41
C THR A 83 -2.32 16.78 5.80
N HIS A 84 -1.44 16.91 6.79
CA HIS A 84 -1.79 16.65 8.19
C HIS A 84 -2.83 17.65 8.68
N LYS A 85 -3.96 17.16 9.19
CA LYS A 85 -5.08 17.95 9.72
C LYS A 85 -5.05 18.11 11.23
N GLY A 86 -4.10 17.46 11.88
CA GLY A 86 -3.98 17.46 13.34
C GLY A 86 -4.48 16.17 13.98
N ILE A 87 -4.66 16.21 15.28
CA ILE A 87 -5.16 15.10 16.09
C ILE A 87 -6.69 15.12 16.04
N ALA A 88 -7.25 14.09 15.37
CA ALA A 88 -8.71 13.95 15.26
C ALA A 88 -9.36 13.61 16.60
N LEU A 89 -8.77 12.68 17.38
CA LEU A 89 -9.18 12.33 18.72
C LEU A 89 -7.94 12.34 19.62
N ALA A 90 -7.88 13.27 20.59
CA ALA A 90 -6.82 13.32 21.58
C ALA A 90 -7.12 12.38 22.76
N VAL A 91 -6.06 11.86 23.40
CA VAL A 91 -6.17 11.23 24.73
C VAL A 91 -6.66 12.24 25.76
N SER A 92 -7.27 11.75 26.82
CA SER A 92 -7.67 12.58 27.97
C SER A 92 -6.52 12.74 28.96
N GLU A 93 -6.37 13.95 29.49
CA GLU A 93 -5.48 14.23 30.63
C GLU A 93 -6.16 13.96 31.99
N GLU A 94 -7.47 13.66 31.98
CA GLU A 94 -8.24 13.35 33.17
C GLU A 94 -7.97 11.94 33.63
N SER A 95 -7.48 11.78 34.87
CA SER A 95 -7.21 10.50 35.47
C SER A 95 -8.50 9.67 35.65
N GLY A 96 -8.46 8.41 35.23
CA GLY A 96 -9.61 7.51 35.29
C GLY A 96 -10.56 7.61 34.08
N ASN A 97 -10.28 8.52 33.14
CA ASN A 97 -10.98 8.52 31.86
C ASN A 97 -10.59 7.27 31.06
N ASP A 98 -11.53 6.64 30.36
CA ASP A 98 -11.25 5.42 29.56
C ASP A 98 -10.15 5.64 28.51
N ILE A 99 -10.08 6.85 27.94
CA ILE A 99 -9.02 7.24 26.99
C ILE A 99 -7.92 8.09 27.64
N GLU A 100 -7.64 7.87 28.93
CA GLU A 100 -6.55 8.53 29.64
C GLU A 100 -5.20 8.30 28.92
N ARG A 101 -4.33 9.32 28.88
CA ARG A 101 -2.96 9.20 28.35
C ARG A 101 -2.26 7.96 28.90
N GLY A 102 -1.71 7.14 28.00
CA GLY A 102 -1.13 5.84 28.32
C GLY A 102 -2.11 4.67 28.22
N CYS A 103 -3.34 4.89 27.74
CA CYS A 103 -4.21 3.83 27.21
C CYS A 103 -3.64 3.23 25.91
N ILE A 104 -4.33 2.26 25.30
CA ILE A 104 -3.98 1.74 23.98
C ILE A 104 -5.20 1.94 23.09
N MET A 105 -5.08 2.82 22.08
CA MET A 105 -6.07 3.03 21.03
C MET A 105 -5.55 2.39 19.75
N GLU A 106 -6.30 1.46 19.19
CA GLU A 106 -5.90 0.74 17.98
C GLU A 106 -7.02 0.67 16.95
N ARG A 107 -6.66 0.54 15.68
CA ARG A 107 -7.56 0.30 14.56
C ARG A 107 -8.67 1.34 14.37
N PRO A 108 -8.45 2.66 14.51
CA PRO A 108 -9.51 3.64 14.38
C PRO A 108 -10.10 3.62 12.96
N LYS A 109 -11.43 3.62 12.87
CA LYS A 109 -12.19 3.70 11.62
C LYS A 109 -13.27 4.77 11.77
N VAL A 110 -13.50 5.54 10.72
CA VAL A 110 -14.52 6.59 10.70
C VAL A 110 -15.52 6.30 9.61
N ILE A 111 -16.81 6.44 9.95
CA ILE A 111 -17.93 6.37 9.02
C ILE A 111 -18.80 7.61 9.16
N TYR A 112 -19.42 8.03 8.05
CA TYR A 112 -20.35 9.15 8.04
C TYR A 112 -21.80 8.66 8.14
N ASN A 113 -22.52 9.16 9.11
CA ASN A 113 -23.94 8.87 9.29
C ASN A 113 -24.79 9.91 8.56
N LYS A 114 -25.36 9.54 7.42
CA LYS A 114 -26.19 10.43 6.60
C LYS A 114 -27.47 10.89 7.30
N LYS A 115 -28.02 10.09 8.24
CA LYS A 115 -29.25 10.44 8.99
C LYS A 115 -29.01 11.53 10.02
N THR A 116 -27.89 11.49 10.71
CA THR A 116 -27.56 12.42 11.80
C THR A 116 -26.62 13.54 11.39
N GLY A 117 -25.98 13.43 10.22
CA GLY A 117 -24.94 14.36 9.76
C GLY A 117 -23.65 14.27 10.57
N LYS A 118 -23.42 13.19 11.30
CA LYS A 118 -22.25 13.04 12.18
C LYS A 118 -21.22 12.10 11.58
N PHE A 119 -19.96 12.37 11.92
CA PHE A 119 -18.84 11.48 11.70
C PHE A 119 -18.62 10.65 12.96
N VAL A 120 -18.62 9.34 12.83
CA VAL A 120 -18.54 8.41 13.95
C VAL A 120 -17.27 7.58 13.82
N MET A 121 -16.40 7.69 14.82
CA MET A 121 -15.15 6.93 14.93
C MET A 121 -15.34 5.80 15.92
N TRP A 122 -15.02 4.56 15.50
CA TRP A 122 -14.87 3.42 16.39
C TRP A 122 -13.41 2.97 16.41
N PHE A 123 -12.98 2.45 17.57
CA PHE A 123 -11.63 1.94 17.76
C PHE A 123 -11.57 0.88 18.87
N HIS A 124 -10.55 0.03 18.83
CA HIS A 124 -10.18 -0.86 19.90
C HIS A 124 -9.53 -0.06 21.02
N LEU A 125 -9.92 -0.32 22.26
CA LEU A 125 -9.42 0.38 23.43
C LEU A 125 -9.01 -0.59 24.55
N GLU A 126 -7.77 -0.44 25.00
CA GLU A 126 -7.30 -1.02 26.25
C GLU A 126 -7.06 0.07 27.29
N LEU A 127 -7.51 -0.15 28.51
CA LEU A 127 -7.39 0.83 29.58
C LEU A 127 -5.96 0.92 30.08
N LYS A 128 -5.54 2.11 30.49
CA LYS A 128 -4.21 2.38 31.01
C LYS A 128 -3.77 1.38 32.06
N GLY A 129 -2.59 0.76 31.86
CA GLY A 129 -1.98 -0.17 32.81
C GLY A 129 -2.66 -1.55 32.94
N GLN A 130 -3.69 -1.85 32.10
CA GLN A 130 -4.42 -3.11 32.19
C GLN A 130 -4.06 -4.13 31.09
N GLY A 131 -3.05 -3.80 30.24
CA GLY A 131 -2.67 -4.63 29.11
C GLY A 131 -3.84 -4.86 28.15
N TYR A 132 -3.90 -6.04 27.54
CA TYR A 132 -4.96 -6.41 26.57
C TYR A 132 -6.14 -7.15 27.23
N GLY A 133 -6.39 -6.92 28.52
CA GLY A 133 -7.48 -7.55 29.26
C GLY A 133 -8.85 -6.89 29.07
N PRO A 134 -8.98 -5.57 29.09
CA PRO A 134 -10.23 -4.85 28.88
C PRO A 134 -10.93 -5.19 27.57
N ALA A 135 -10.20 -5.20 26.45
CA ALA A 135 -10.68 -5.51 25.10
C ALA A 135 -12.01 -4.84 24.77
N ARG A 136 -12.03 -3.50 24.81
CA ARG A 136 -13.23 -2.69 24.65
C ARG A 136 -13.36 -2.17 23.22
N ALA A 137 -14.59 -2.08 22.74
CA ALA A 137 -14.96 -1.22 21.63
C ALA A 137 -15.23 0.19 22.15
N ALA A 138 -14.67 1.21 21.53
CA ALA A 138 -14.83 2.60 21.91
C ALA A 138 -15.37 3.43 20.75
N VAL A 139 -16.16 4.47 21.07
CA VAL A 139 -16.78 5.34 20.08
C VAL A 139 -16.60 6.80 20.41
N ALA A 140 -16.30 7.60 19.37
CA ALA A 140 -16.23 9.05 19.41
C ALA A 140 -16.99 9.67 18.23
N VAL A 141 -17.40 10.92 18.34
CA VAL A 141 -18.24 11.60 17.35
C VAL A 141 -17.76 13.01 17.08
N SER A 142 -17.90 13.46 15.82
CA SER A 142 -17.60 14.83 15.39
C SER A 142 -18.65 15.36 14.43
N ASP A 143 -18.73 16.71 14.34
CA ASP A 143 -19.52 17.42 13.33
C ASP A 143 -18.72 17.66 12.03
N ARG A 144 -17.40 17.44 12.06
CA ARG A 144 -16.50 17.64 10.92
C ARG A 144 -15.67 16.39 10.67
N PRO A 145 -15.34 16.07 9.41
CA PRO A 145 -14.59 14.85 9.09
C PRO A 145 -13.25 14.79 9.81
N GLU A 146 -12.46 15.90 9.82
CA GLU A 146 -11.14 15.94 10.44
C GLU A 146 -11.15 16.00 11.98
N GLY A 147 -12.32 16.21 12.56
CA GLY A 147 -12.45 16.38 14.02
C GLY A 147 -12.54 17.85 14.47
N PRO A 148 -12.34 18.16 15.78
CA PRO A 148 -12.02 17.20 16.82
C PRO A 148 -13.18 16.26 17.14
N TYR A 149 -12.87 14.99 17.37
CA TYR A 149 -13.82 14.01 17.85
C TYR A 149 -13.96 14.08 19.37
N ARG A 150 -15.17 13.96 19.84
CA ARG A 150 -15.49 13.87 21.27
C ARG A 150 -15.75 12.41 21.63
N PHE A 151 -14.96 11.89 22.56
CA PHE A 151 -15.19 10.55 23.11
C PHE A 151 -16.58 10.45 23.73
N VAL A 152 -17.30 9.37 23.42
CA VAL A 152 -18.65 9.11 23.91
C VAL A 152 -18.63 8.07 25.01
N ARG A 153 -18.06 6.89 24.73
CA ARG A 153 -18.02 5.76 25.66
C ARG A 153 -17.11 4.66 25.17
N SER A 154 -16.81 3.72 26.05
CA SER A 154 -16.29 2.41 25.70
C SER A 154 -16.94 1.28 26.49
N GLY A 155 -16.78 0.05 26.03
CA GLY A 155 -17.27 -1.13 26.71
C GLY A 155 -17.07 -2.39 25.89
N ARG A 156 -17.26 -3.54 26.53
CA ARG A 156 -17.37 -4.82 25.81
C ARG A 156 -18.69 -4.89 25.04
N VAL A 157 -18.74 -5.75 24.03
CA VAL A 157 -19.83 -5.77 23.05
C VAL A 157 -20.98 -6.68 23.51
N ASN A 158 -22.21 -6.21 23.37
CA ASN A 158 -23.45 -6.99 23.55
C ASN A 158 -23.52 -7.77 24.87
N PRO A 159 -23.40 -7.15 26.06
CA PRO A 159 -23.50 -7.84 27.34
C PRO A 159 -24.87 -8.53 27.49
N GLY A 160 -24.88 -9.77 27.94
CA GLY A 160 -26.08 -10.54 28.17
C GLY A 160 -26.74 -11.15 26.91
N ILE A 161 -26.17 -10.91 25.71
CA ILE A 161 -26.76 -11.32 24.44
C ILE A 161 -25.91 -12.43 23.80
N TYR A 162 -26.58 -13.51 23.36
CA TYR A 162 -25.92 -14.56 22.57
C TYR A 162 -25.89 -14.20 21.07
N PRO A 163 -24.87 -14.66 20.33
CA PRO A 163 -24.86 -14.52 18.89
C PRO A 163 -26.03 -15.28 18.24
N GLU A 164 -26.61 -14.71 17.17
CA GLU A 164 -27.78 -15.28 16.49
C GLU A 164 -27.52 -16.70 15.99
N ASN A 165 -26.32 -16.98 15.50
CA ASN A 165 -25.94 -18.28 14.95
C ASN A 165 -25.42 -19.29 15.99
N MET A 166 -25.59 -19.05 17.29
CA MET A 166 -25.30 -20.02 18.33
C MET A 166 -26.56 -20.87 18.61
N SER A 167 -26.43 -22.19 18.49
CA SER A 167 -27.55 -23.09 18.66
C SER A 167 -28.12 -23.09 20.10
N GLU A 168 -29.40 -23.38 20.23
CA GLU A 168 -30.05 -23.55 21.56
C GLU A 168 -29.36 -24.64 22.41
N ALA A 169 -28.86 -25.70 21.77
CA ALA A 169 -28.15 -26.77 22.45
C ALA A 169 -26.83 -26.21 23.04
N ASP A 170 -26.07 -25.45 22.27
CA ASP A 170 -24.81 -24.86 22.75
C ASP A 170 -25.08 -23.79 23.82
N ARG A 171 -26.14 -23.00 23.71
CA ARG A 171 -26.52 -22.02 24.75
C ARG A 171 -26.80 -22.68 26.10
N LYS A 172 -27.24 -23.93 26.14
CA LYS A 172 -27.53 -24.69 27.37
C LYS A 172 -26.29 -25.36 27.98
N LEU A 173 -25.16 -25.48 27.24
CA LEU A 173 -23.96 -26.09 27.77
C LEU A 173 -23.36 -25.26 28.93
N THR A 174 -22.82 -25.92 29.91
CA THR A 174 -22.07 -25.29 31.01
C THR A 174 -20.60 -25.70 30.92
N TRP A 175 -19.75 -24.76 31.14
CA TRP A 175 -18.31 -24.95 30.98
C TRP A 175 -17.56 -24.77 32.31
N ASN A 176 -16.71 -25.74 32.67
CA ASN A 176 -15.73 -25.57 33.71
C ASN A 176 -14.43 -25.08 33.07
N MET A 177 -14.17 -23.76 33.08
CA MET A 177 -13.01 -23.11 32.47
C MET A 177 -11.67 -23.72 32.93
N LYS A 178 -11.62 -24.31 34.16
CA LYS A 178 -10.38 -24.95 34.66
C LYS A 178 -9.98 -26.17 33.83
N LYS A 179 -10.93 -26.81 33.14
CA LYS A 179 -10.64 -27.97 32.28
C LYS A 179 -9.99 -27.58 30.94
N TYR A 180 -10.12 -26.32 30.54
CA TYR A 180 -9.65 -25.82 29.22
C TYR A 180 -8.41 -24.93 29.31
N LYS A 181 -7.56 -25.17 30.33
CA LYS A 181 -6.28 -24.43 30.49
C LYS A 181 -5.26 -24.75 29.39
N LYS A 182 -5.31 -25.96 28.83
CA LYS A 182 -4.46 -26.38 27.71
C LYS A 182 -5.21 -26.14 26.43
N TRP A 183 -4.78 -25.13 25.68
CA TRP A 183 -5.33 -24.76 24.39
C TRP A 183 -4.87 -25.73 23.28
N TRP A 184 -5.53 -25.69 22.14
CA TRP A 184 -5.19 -26.42 20.92
C TRP A 184 -5.37 -27.96 21.03
N THR A 185 -6.10 -28.45 22.02
CA THR A 185 -6.54 -29.85 22.06
C THR A 185 -7.87 -30.00 21.29
N PRO A 186 -8.21 -31.22 20.79
CA PRO A 186 -9.49 -31.47 20.15
C PRO A 186 -10.70 -31.10 21.03
N GLU A 187 -10.63 -31.38 22.33
CA GLU A 187 -11.67 -31.04 23.29
C GLU A 187 -11.82 -29.54 23.48
N TRP A 188 -10.70 -28.81 23.49
CA TRP A 188 -10.69 -27.37 23.58
C TRP A 188 -11.30 -26.74 22.30
N TYR A 189 -10.88 -27.20 21.12
CA TYR A 189 -11.46 -26.74 19.85
C TYR A 189 -12.96 -26.97 19.78
N LYS A 190 -13.43 -28.16 20.21
CA LYS A 190 -14.86 -28.46 20.29
C LYS A 190 -15.58 -27.46 21.20
N ALA A 191 -15.02 -27.18 22.37
CA ALA A 191 -15.60 -26.25 23.32
C ALA A 191 -15.63 -24.80 22.77
N VAL A 192 -14.56 -24.34 22.11
CA VAL A 192 -14.53 -23.03 21.45
C VAL A 192 -15.60 -22.93 20.38
N ASN A 193 -15.71 -23.93 19.50
CA ASN A 193 -16.75 -23.97 18.46
C ASN A 193 -18.15 -23.87 19.07
N GLN A 194 -18.38 -24.50 20.20
CA GLN A 194 -19.65 -24.49 20.92
C GLN A 194 -19.85 -23.24 21.81
N GLY A 195 -18.96 -22.24 21.77
CA GLY A 195 -19.12 -20.95 22.44
C GLY A 195 -18.57 -20.88 23.86
N LEU A 196 -17.50 -21.59 24.17
CA LEU A 196 -16.82 -21.55 25.47
C LEU A 196 -16.53 -20.11 25.93
N PHE A 197 -15.94 -19.31 25.08
CA PHE A 197 -15.56 -17.92 25.41
C PHE A 197 -16.76 -16.97 25.33
N VAL A 198 -17.73 -17.21 24.43
CA VAL A 198 -18.98 -16.44 24.42
C VAL A 198 -19.67 -16.51 25.78
N LYS A 199 -19.73 -17.70 26.37
CA LYS A 199 -20.34 -17.91 27.69
C LYS A 199 -19.50 -17.33 28.82
N ARG A 200 -18.17 -17.42 28.74
CA ARG A 200 -17.29 -16.78 29.71
C ARG A 200 -17.57 -15.28 29.83
N ASP A 201 -17.76 -14.65 28.68
CA ASP A 201 -17.86 -13.21 28.55
C ASP A 201 -19.32 -12.72 28.43
N LEU A 202 -20.31 -13.59 28.56
CA LEU A 202 -21.70 -13.28 28.30
C LEU A 202 -22.22 -12.10 29.12
N GLU A 203 -22.05 -12.12 30.43
CA GLU A 203 -22.57 -11.07 31.33
C GLU A 203 -21.81 -9.75 31.16
N GLY A 204 -20.49 -9.80 31.02
CA GLY A 204 -19.63 -8.60 30.88
C GLY A 204 -19.58 -8.04 29.46
N GLY A 205 -20.08 -8.77 28.49
CA GLY A 205 -19.97 -8.47 27.06
C GLY A 205 -18.75 -9.07 26.40
N GLN A 206 -18.83 -9.25 25.09
CA GLN A 206 -17.80 -9.90 24.28
C GLN A 206 -16.59 -8.98 24.10
N MET A 207 -15.40 -9.57 24.07
CA MET A 207 -14.15 -8.85 23.77
C MET A 207 -14.21 -8.22 22.36
N SER A 208 -13.61 -7.05 22.20
CA SER A 208 -13.41 -6.42 20.89
C SER A 208 -11.94 -5.97 20.80
N ARG A 209 -11.20 -6.54 19.86
CA ARG A 209 -9.82 -6.15 19.55
C ARG A 209 -9.71 -5.65 18.11
N ASP A 210 -8.79 -6.13 17.31
CA ASP A 210 -8.62 -5.70 15.93
C ASP A 210 -9.96 -5.63 15.18
N MET A 211 -10.22 -4.50 14.56
CA MET A 211 -11.55 -4.22 14.05
C MET A 211 -11.54 -3.42 12.75
N THR A 212 -12.66 -3.50 12.03
CA THR A 212 -13.03 -2.58 10.96
C THR A 212 -14.51 -2.22 11.03
N LEU A 213 -14.90 -1.20 10.28
CA LEU A 213 -16.30 -0.82 10.06
C LEU A 213 -16.67 -1.04 8.60
N PHE A 214 -17.93 -1.32 8.37
CA PHE A 214 -18.53 -1.39 7.05
C PHE A 214 -19.92 -0.76 7.06
N VAL A 215 -20.23 0.09 6.08
CA VAL A 215 -21.57 0.63 5.85
C VAL A 215 -22.11 0.03 4.56
N ASP A 216 -23.22 -0.67 4.66
CA ASP A 216 -23.84 -1.32 3.51
C ASP A 216 -24.70 -0.32 2.69
N ASP A 217 -25.13 -0.74 1.50
CA ASP A 217 -25.91 0.06 0.55
C ASP A 217 -27.24 0.56 1.15
N ASP A 218 -27.82 -0.20 2.08
CA ASP A 218 -29.06 0.17 2.79
C ASP A 218 -28.83 1.18 3.93
N GLY A 219 -27.57 1.58 4.16
CA GLY A 219 -27.15 2.50 5.21
C GLY A 219 -27.03 1.88 6.60
N LYS A 220 -27.11 0.56 6.73
CA LYS A 220 -26.77 -0.13 7.97
C LYS A 220 -25.26 -0.20 8.12
N ALA A 221 -24.80 -0.01 9.35
CA ALA A 221 -23.39 -0.11 9.68
C ALA A 221 -23.09 -1.34 10.53
N TYR A 222 -21.91 -1.89 10.30
CA TYR A 222 -21.44 -3.10 10.96
C TYR A 222 -20.07 -2.89 11.53
N HIS A 223 -19.86 -3.44 12.74
CA HIS A 223 -18.59 -3.57 13.41
C HIS A 223 -18.11 -5.00 13.30
N ILE A 224 -16.96 -5.20 12.64
CA ILE A 224 -16.32 -6.49 12.44
C ILE A 224 -15.06 -6.52 13.29
N TYR A 225 -14.93 -7.48 14.21
CA TYR A 225 -13.86 -7.45 15.18
C TYR A 225 -13.40 -8.84 15.62
N SER A 226 -12.14 -8.93 16.05
CA SER A 226 -11.59 -10.11 16.72
C SER A 226 -12.09 -10.18 18.16
N SER A 227 -12.58 -11.34 18.54
CA SER A 227 -13.15 -11.63 19.84
C SER A 227 -12.65 -12.99 20.37
N GLU A 228 -13.13 -13.38 21.56
CA GLU A 228 -12.83 -14.70 22.12
C GLU A 228 -11.32 -14.99 22.17
N GLU A 229 -10.50 -14.08 22.69
CA GLU A 229 -9.03 -14.14 22.71
C GLU A 229 -8.41 -14.18 21.28
N ASN A 230 -8.95 -13.43 20.33
CA ASN A 230 -8.63 -13.42 18.90
C ASN A 230 -8.91 -14.74 18.17
N LEU A 231 -9.68 -15.64 18.79
CA LEU A 231 -9.97 -16.94 18.20
C LEU A 231 -11.11 -16.93 17.21
N THR A 232 -11.97 -15.91 17.28
CA THR A 232 -13.23 -15.87 16.54
C THR A 232 -13.47 -14.44 16.07
N LEU A 233 -13.89 -14.26 14.82
CA LEU A 233 -14.40 -12.98 14.37
C LEU A 233 -15.88 -12.85 14.70
N HIS A 234 -16.28 -11.67 15.13
CA HIS A 234 -17.67 -11.29 15.28
C HIS A 234 -18.05 -10.21 14.26
N ILE A 235 -19.29 -10.26 13.78
CA ILE A 235 -19.94 -9.21 12.99
C ILE A 235 -21.15 -8.74 13.79
N ALA A 236 -21.15 -7.48 14.20
CA ALA A 236 -22.23 -6.89 14.98
C ALA A 236 -22.82 -5.69 14.24
N GLU A 237 -24.16 -5.63 14.16
CA GLU A 237 -24.89 -4.50 13.61
C GLU A 237 -24.86 -3.33 14.60
N LEU A 238 -24.64 -2.11 14.08
CA LEU A 238 -24.75 -0.88 14.85
C LEU A 238 -26.19 -0.33 14.81
N THR A 239 -26.52 0.51 15.79
CA THR A 239 -27.77 1.29 15.81
C THR A 239 -27.81 2.30 14.67
N ASP A 240 -28.98 2.83 14.37
CA ASP A 240 -29.21 3.78 13.28
C ASP A 240 -28.37 5.08 13.37
N ASP A 241 -27.96 5.47 14.56
CA ASP A 241 -27.06 6.61 14.81
C ASP A 241 -25.57 6.22 14.78
N TYR A 242 -25.25 4.92 14.61
CA TYR A 242 -23.92 4.32 14.63
C TYR A 242 -23.18 4.40 15.96
N LEU A 243 -23.85 4.82 17.06
CA LEU A 243 -23.18 5.05 18.33
C LEU A 243 -23.21 3.84 19.28
N GLN A 244 -23.99 2.79 18.95
CA GLN A 244 -24.14 1.61 19.79
C GLN A 244 -24.24 0.35 18.95
N HIS A 245 -24.03 -0.82 19.56
CA HIS A 245 -24.42 -2.09 18.97
C HIS A 245 -25.92 -2.31 19.13
N SER A 246 -26.60 -2.81 18.09
CA SER A 246 -28.04 -3.07 18.12
C SER A 246 -28.42 -4.26 19.00
N GLY A 247 -27.46 -5.08 19.41
CA GLY A 247 -27.65 -6.37 20.04
C GLY A 247 -27.58 -7.54 19.07
N ARG A 248 -27.72 -7.27 17.78
CA ARG A 248 -27.66 -8.29 16.75
C ARG A 248 -26.21 -8.57 16.34
N TYR A 249 -25.76 -9.84 16.44
CA TYR A 249 -24.41 -10.23 15.99
C TYR A 249 -24.31 -11.73 15.73
N ILE A 250 -23.28 -12.11 14.96
CA ILE A 250 -22.91 -13.48 14.67
C ILE A 250 -21.43 -13.72 14.98
N ARG A 251 -21.07 -14.99 15.12
CA ARG A 251 -19.71 -15.50 15.19
C ARG A 251 -19.34 -16.13 13.85
N ILE A 252 -18.12 -15.87 13.38
CA ILE A 252 -17.59 -16.50 12.17
C ILE A 252 -16.20 -17.08 12.46
N PHE A 253 -15.89 -18.22 11.88
CA PHE A 253 -14.62 -18.93 12.01
C PHE A 253 -14.17 -19.16 13.46
N PRO A 254 -15.01 -19.71 14.36
CA PRO A 254 -14.60 -19.98 15.74
C PRO A 254 -13.37 -20.88 15.79
N GLY A 255 -12.36 -20.46 16.56
CA GLY A 255 -11.06 -21.13 16.63
C GLY A 255 -10.14 -20.88 15.44
N GLY A 256 -10.55 -20.05 14.48
CA GLY A 256 -9.77 -19.72 13.28
C GLY A 256 -8.56 -18.82 13.56
N HIS A 257 -8.57 -18.07 14.67
CA HIS A 257 -7.47 -17.21 15.11
C HIS A 257 -7.14 -16.15 14.06
N ASN A 258 -8.12 -15.26 13.79
CA ASN A 258 -8.04 -14.20 12.79
C ASN A 258 -7.95 -12.82 13.45
N GLU A 259 -7.04 -11.99 12.94
CA GLU A 259 -6.85 -10.59 13.32
C GLU A 259 -7.00 -9.66 12.11
N ALA A 260 -6.98 -8.36 12.37
CA ALA A 260 -6.92 -7.30 11.37
C ALA A 260 -7.94 -7.44 10.24
N PRO A 261 -9.24 -7.63 10.55
CA PRO A 261 -10.26 -7.78 9.52
C PRO A 261 -10.40 -6.52 8.67
N THR A 262 -10.57 -6.73 7.36
CA THR A 262 -11.03 -5.72 6.40
C THR A 262 -12.23 -6.26 5.67
N LEU A 263 -13.15 -5.40 5.24
CA LEU A 263 -14.34 -5.81 4.52
C LEU A 263 -14.63 -4.87 3.36
N PHE A 264 -14.97 -5.43 2.21
CA PHE A 264 -15.49 -4.67 1.07
C PHE A 264 -16.58 -5.46 0.35
N LYS A 265 -17.36 -4.77 -0.46
CA LYS A 265 -18.44 -5.37 -1.25
C LYS A 265 -18.22 -5.05 -2.72
N LYS A 266 -18.23 -6.09 -3.56
CA LYS A 266 -18.26 -5.94 -5.00
C LYS A 266 -19.56 -6.58 -5.52
N ASP A 267 -20.36 -5.79 -6.19
CA ASP A 267 -21.70 -6.19 -6.63
C ASP A 267 -22.54 -6.71 -5.43
N ASN A 268 -22.92 -7.97 -5.42
CA ASN A 268 -23.68 -8.58 -4.33
C ASN A 268 -22.83 -9.52 -3.46
N MET A 269 -21.52 -9.46 -3.56
CA MET A 269 -20.60 -10.33 -2.81
C MET A 269 -19.78 -9.54 -1.81
N TYR A 270 -19.84 -9.96 -0.55
CA TYR A 270 -18.97 -9.46 0.51
C TYR A 270 -17.66 -10.24 0.51
N TRP A 271 -16.56 -9.50 0.62
CA TRP A 271 -15.20 -10.05 0.70
C TRP A 271 -14.51 -9.56 1.96
N MET A 272 -13.91 -10.47 2.69
CA MET A 272 -13.17 -10.18 3.90
C MET A 272 -11.74 -10.66 3.75
N ILE A 273 -10.78 -9.81 4.13
CA ILE A 273 -9.36 -10.18 4.22
C ILE A 273 -8.93 -9.98 5.67
N THR A 274 -8.21 -10.95 6.22
CA THR A 274 -7.70 -10.94 7.60
C THR A 274 -6.25 -11.41 7.62
N SER A 275 -5.59 -11.26 8.77
CA SER A 275 -4.33 -11.93 9.07
C SER A 275 -4.54 -13.10 10.05
N GLY A 276 -3.52 -13.96 10.19
CA GLY A 276 -3.38 -14.82 11.36
C GLY A 276 -2.89 -14.04 12.58
N CYS A 277 -2.76 -14.71 13.71
CA CYS A 277 -2.25 -14.13 14.95
C CYS A 277 -0.81 -14.62 15.20
N THR A 278 0.17 -13.83 14.83
CA THR A 278 1.61 -14.10 15.00
C THR A 278 2.34 -12.95 15.71
N GLY A 279 1.60 -12.17 16.50
CA GLY A 279 2.11 -10.94 17.11
C GLY A 279 2.48 -9.91 16.03
N TRP A 280 3.71 -9.38 16.09
CA TRP A 280 4.19 -8.39 15.13
C TRP A 280 4.78 -8.99 13.85
N ASP A 281 4.96 -10.33 13.78
CA ASP A 281 5.52 -10.98 12.62
C ASP A 281 4.48 -11.08 11.49
N PRO A 282 4.82 -10.72 10.25
CA PRO A 282 3.89 -10.83 9.14
C PRO A 282 3.58 -12.30 8.83
N ASN A 283 2.34 -12.55 8.44
CA ASN A 283 1.85 -13.87 8.08
C ASN A 283 0.98 -13.83 6.83
N GLU A 284 0.54 -14.99 6.39
CA GLU A 284 -0.30 -15.15 5.20
C GLU A 284 -1.67 -14.49 5.40
N ALA A 285 -2.09 -13.69 4.41
CA ALA A 285 -3.43 -13.15 4.36
C ALA A 285 -4.46 -14.27 4.16
N ARG A 286 -5.61 -14.14 4.78
CA ARG A 286 -6.73 -15.06 4.67
C ARG A 286 -7.91 -14.35 4.05
N MET A 287 -8.59 -15.00 3.12
CA MET A 287 -9.69 -14.40 2.39
C MET A 287 -10.97 -15.23 2.55
N PHE A 288 -12.08 -14.52 2.65
CA PHE A 288 -13.40 -15.11 2.82
C PHE A 288 -14.43 -14.34 1.99
N SER A 289 -15.53 -15.02 1.57
CA SER A 289 -16.64 -14.38 0.89
C SER A 289 -17.99 -14.87 1.40
N ALA A 290 -19.01 -14.04 1.23
CA ALA A 290 -20.40 -14.38 1.49
C ALA A 290 -21.34 -13.54 0.61
N SER A 291 -22.52 -14.08 0.25
CA SER A 291 -23.59 -13.33 -0.43
C SER A 291 -24.45 -12.50 0.53
N SER A 292 -24.26 -12.67 1.81
CA SER A 292 -24.87 -11.86 2.87
C SER A 292 -23.84 -11.59 3.95
N ILE A 293 -23.87 -10.39 4.55
CA ILE A 293 -22.99 -10.06 5.66
C ILE A 293 -23.16 -11.02 6.86
N TRP A 294 -24.32 -11.61 6.98
CA TRP A 294 -24.64 -12.61 8.00
C TRP A 294 -24.19 -14.03 7.62
N GLY A 295 -23.51 -14.19 6.47
CA GLY A 295 -23.02 -15.46 5.97
C GLY A 295 -24.08 -16.29 5.22
N PRO A 296 -23.80 -17.59 4.99
CA PRO A 296 -22.58 -18.29 5.43
C PRO A 296 -21.31 -17.80 4.71
N TRP A 297 -20.23 -17.66 5.46
CA TRP A 297 -18.92 -17.26 4.96
C TRP A 297 -18.12 -18.46 4.46
N LYS A 298 -17.52 -18.33 3.30
CA LYS A 298 -16.65 -19.35 2.66
C LYS A 298 -15.21 -18.86 2.64
N GLN A 299 -14.28 -19.71 3.07
CA GLN A 299 -12.85 -19.44 2.97
C GLN A 299 -12.33 -19.70 1.55
N HIS A 300 -11.43 -18.86 1.11
CA HIS A 300 -10.69 -18.94 -0.14
C HIS A 300 -9.18 -19.10 0.13
N PRO A 301 -8.38 -19.46 -0.89
CA PRO A 301 -6.92 -19.36 -0.80
C PRO A 301 -6.44 -17.94 -0.49
N ASN A 302 -5.14 -17.83 -0.13
CA ASN A 302 -4.47 -16.55 0.03
C ASN A 302 -4.70 -15.64 -1.18
N PRO A 303 -5.21 -14.41 -1.01
CA PRO A 303 -5.42 -13.50 -2.13
C PRO A 303 -4.11 -12.92 -2.68
N CYS A 304 -3.02 -12.91 -1.90
CA CYS A 304 -1.73 -12.39 -2.32
C CYS A 304 -1.04 -13.35 -3.29
N ARG A 305 -0.48 -12.83 -4.36
CA ARG A 305 0.23 -13.60 -5.40
C ARG A 305 1.65 -13.08 -5.61
N GLY A 306 2.57 -13.98 -5.98
CA GLY A 306 3.96 -13.63 -6.27
C GLY A 306 4.89 -13.68 -5.05
N ARG A 307 6.02 -12.98 -5.16
CA ARG A 307 7.08 -13.02 -4.14
C ARG A 307 6.62 -12.44 -2.80
N ASN A 308 6.90 -13.13 -1.69
CA ASN A 308 6.52 -12.79 -0.32
C ASN A 308 4.99 -12.76 -0.07
N SER A 309 4.20 -13.39 -0.93
CA SER A 309 2.74 -13.49 -0.76
C SER A 309 2.36 -14.25 0.50
N GLU A 310 3.16 -15.23 0.93
CA GLU A 310 3.00 -16.02 2.14
C GLU A 310 3.15 -15.20 3.45
N LYS A 311 3.61 -13.95 3.31
CA LYS A 311 3.75 -12.98 4.40
C LYS A 311 2.99 -11.68 4.13
N THR A 312 2.01 -11.70 3.23
CA THR A 312 1.27 -10.51 2.84
C THR A 312 2.23 -9.35 2.50
N PHE A 313 3.31 -9.67 1.74
CA PHE A 313 4.39 -8.75 1.35
C PHE A 313 5.13 -8.10 2.54
N GLY A 314 5.03 -8.65 3.73
CA GLY A 314 5.59 -8.13 4.98
C GLY A 314 4.61 -7.25 5.78
N GLY A 315 3.36 -7.10 5.33
CA GLY A 315 2.35 -6.28 5.99
C GLY A 315 1.27 -7.07 6.71
N GLN A 316 0.48 -6.36 7.51
CA GLN A 316 -0.78 -6.83 8.10
C GLN A 316 -1.92 -5.96 7.59
N SER A 317 -3.03 -6.56 7.15
CA SER A 317 -4.21 -5.85 6.67
C SER A 317 -4.70 -4.78 7.65
N THR A 318 -5.23 -3.67 7.15
CA THR A 318 -5.82 -2.63 7.99
C THR A 318 -7.15 -2.12 7.45
N PHE A 319 -7.27 -1.95 6.14
CA PHE A 319 -8.48 -1.43 5.51
C PHE A 319 -8.54 -1.85 4.04
N VAL A 320 -9.72 -1.79 3.44
CA VAL A 320 -9.90 -1.76 1.99
C VAL A 320 -10.63 -0.47 1.63
N LEU A 321 -9.98 0.37 0.83
CA LEU A 321 -10.59 1.59 0.31
C LEU A 321 -11.32 1.27 -0.99
N GLU A 322 -12.59 1.59 -1.03
CA GLU A 322 -13.39 1.56 -2.25
C GLU A 322 -13.23 2.87 -3.03
N LEU A 323 -13.00 2.74 -4.32
CA LEU A 323 -12.89 3.83 -5.29
C LEU A 323 -14.02 3.74 -6.32
N PRO A 324 -14.32 4.81 -7.07
CA PRO A 324 -15.29 4.75 -8.17
C PRO A 324 -14.99 3.60 -9.14
N GLU A 325 -16.04 3.12 -9.84
CA GLU A 325 -15.96 2.06 -10.85
C GLU A 325 -15.57 0.68 -10.29
N ASN A 326 -16.01 0.34 -9.07
CA ASN A 326 -15.72 -0.93 -8.40
C ASN A 326 -14.22 -1.25 -8.32
N ARG A 327 -13.40 -0.21 -8.08
CA ARG A 327 -11.99 -0.38 -7.81
C ARG A 327 -11.72 -0.37 -6.32
N PHE A 328 -10.78 -1.17 -5.88
CA PHE A 328 -10.48 -1.35 -4.47
C PHE A 328 -8.97 -1.32 -4.23
N ILE A 329 -8.58 -0.69 -3.13
CA ILE A 329 -7.19 -0.65 -2.67
C ILE A 329 -7.09 -1.41 -1.35
N PHE A 330 -6.31 -2.46 -1.34
CA PHE A 330 -5.90 -3.14 -0.12
C PHE A 330 -4.85 -2.31 0.60
N MET A 331 -5.09 -2.02 1.87
CA MET A 331 -4.18 -1.27 2.73
C MET A 331 -3.64 -2.18 3.82
N ALA A 332 -2.34 -2.10 4.08
CA ALA A 332 -1.66 -2.85 5.14
C ALA A 332 -0.55 -2.01 5.78
N ASP A 333 -0.21 -2.33 7.04
CA ASP A 333 0.90 -1.74 7.76
C ASP A 333 2.06 -2.73 7.88
N VAL A 334 3.28 -2.26 7.65
CA VAL A 334 4.52 -3.02 7.84
C VAL A 334 5.10 -2.65 9.20
N TRP A 335 4.71 -3.40 10.20
CA TRP A 335 5.05 -3.09 11.58
C TRP A 335 6.56 -3.15 11.87
N LYS A 336 7.05 -2.14 12.61
CA LYS A 336 8.39 -2.10 13.20
C LYS A 336 8.30 -2.06 14.71
N PRO A 337 8.22 -3.21 15.40
CA PRO A 337 7.89 -3.29 16.82
C PRO A 337 8.82 -2.50 17.76
N LYS A 338 10.07 -2.28 17.35
CA LYS A 338 11.05 -1.50 18.11
C LYS A 338 10.88 0.01 17.96
N SER A 339 10.08 0.46 16.98
CA SER A 339 9.90 1.87 16.65
C SER A 339 8.65 2.03 15.79
N LEU A 340 7.48 1.85 16.40
CA LEU A 340 6.19 1.74 15.71
C LEU A 340 5.85 2.98 14.86
N MET A 341 6.31 4.16 15.26
CA MET A 341 6.18 5.39 14.48
C MET A 341 6.73 5.28 13.05
N TYR A 342 7.76 4.47 12.85
CA TYR A 342 8.42 4.26 11.56
C TYR A 342 7.97 2.98 10.86
N SER A 343 6.79 2.46 11.17
CA SER A 343 6.15 1.41 10.40
C SER A 343 5.84 1.90 8.99
N GLY A 344 5.95 1.01 8.00
CA GLY A 344 5.68 1.35 6.61
C GLY A 344 4.22 1.10 6.23
N HIS A 345 3.83 1.62 5.05
CA HIS A 345 2.51 1.39 4.49
C HIS A 345 2.62 0.59 3.18
N ILE A 346 1.64 -0.26 2.93
CA ILE A 346 1.45 -0.99 1.68
C ILE A 346 0.02 -0.70 1.21
N TRP A 347 -0.12 -0.14 0.01
CA TRP A 347 -1.39 0.09 -0.66
C TRP A 347 -1.33 -0.53 -2.05
N LEU A 348 -2.11 -1.56 -2.27
CA LEU A 348 -2.09 -2.35 -3.51
C LEU A 348 -3.49 -2.43 -4.12
N PRO A 349 -3.62 -2.32 -5.45
CA PRO A 349 -4.90 -2.53 -6.11
C PRO A 349 -5.36 -3.97 -5.90
N ILE A 350 -6.63 -4.13 -5.56
CA ILE A 350 -7.30 -5.44 -5.62
C ILE A 350 -7.73 -5.66 -7.07
N GLN A 351 -7.27 -6.74 -7.65
CA GLN A 351 -7.62 -7.20 -8.99
C GLN A 351 -8.62 -8.35 -8.88
N PHE A 352 -9.31 -8.66 -9.96
CA PHE A 352 -10.27 -9.77 -10.01
C PHE A 352 -9.91 -10.68 -11.17
N ASP A 353 -9.98 -11.98 -10.94
CA ASP A 353 -9.77 -12.98 -12.00
C ASP A 353 -11.05 -13.19 -12.84
N GLU A 354 -10.98 -14.12 -13.80
CA GLU A 354 -12.09 -14.44 -14.71
C GLU A 354 -13.34 -14.97 -13.98
N GLN A 355 -13.22 -15.40 -12.73
CA GLN A 355 -14.31 -15.87 -11.87
C GLN A 355 -14.75 -14.81 -10.85
N ASP A 356 -14.33 -13.56 -11.01
CA ASP A 356 -14.57 -12.45 -10.07
C ASP A 356 -14.02 -12.70 -8.65
N VAL A 357 -12.99 -13.55 -8.51
CA VAL A 357 -12.32 -13.76 -7.23
C VAL A 357 -11.20 -12.72 -7.08
N PRO A 358 -11.15 -11.97 -5.97
CA PRO A 358 -10.13 -10.96 -5.76
C PRO A 358 -8.75 -11.56 -5.53
N PHE A 359 -7.73 -10.88 -6.05
CA PHE A 359 -6.34 -11.16 -5.78
C PHE A 359 -5.52 -9.86 -5.71
N ILE A 360 -4.35 -9.95 -5.09
CA ILE A 360 -3.46 -8.82 -4.84
C ILE A 360 -2.06 -9.20 -5.32
N GLU A 361 -1.48 -8.37 -6.18
CA GLU A 361 -0.10 -8.50 -6.63
C GLU A 361 0.72 -7.29 -6.20
N TRP A 362 2.01 -7.53 -5.94
CA TRP A 362 2.92 -6.46 -5.53
C TRP A 362 3.16 -5.45 -6.66
N THR A 363 3.09 -4.19 -6.31
CA THR A 363 3.58 -3.07 -7.11
C THR A 363 4.44 -2.17 -6.23
N ASP A 364 5.59 -1.70 -6.74
CA ASP A 364 6.46 -0.83 -5.96
C ASP A 364 5.82 0.55 -5.73
N GLU A 365 5.13 1.06 -6.74
CA GLU A 365 4.52 2.37 -6.71
C GLU A 365 3.03 2.28 -6.39
N MET A 366 2.58 3.15 -5.50
CA MET A 366 1.18 3.34 -5.22
C MET A 366 0.56 4.32 -6.21
N ASN A 367 -0.31 3.82 -7.08
CA ASN A 367 -1.12 4.63 -7.99
C ASN A 367 -2.61 4.27 -7.85
N PRO A 368 -3.26 4.72 -6.78
CA PRO A 368 -4.59 4.25 -6.43
C PRO A 368 -5.68 4.71 -7.39
N LEU A 369 -5.51 5.85 -8.04
CA LEU A 369 -6.53 6.37 -8.95
C LEU A 369 -6.37 5.85 -10.39
N GLY A 370 -5.31 5.08 -10.66
CA GLY A 370 -5.05 4.55 -12.00
C GLY A 370 -4.78 5.63 -13.05
N GLN A 371 -4.61 6.86 -12.61
CA GLN A 371 -4.34 8.03 -13.43
C GLN A 371 -2.85 8.36 -13.45
N SER A 372 -1.99 7.41 -13.77
CA SER A 372 -0.85 7.80 -14.56
C SER A 372 -1.21 7.49 -16.00
N GLU A 373 -1.91 8.39 -16.66
CA GLU A 373 -1.74 8.49 -18.10
C GLU A 373 -0.26 8.75 -18.32
N TRP A 374 0.47 7.68 -18.62
CA TRP A 374 1.83 7.83 -19.12
C TRP A 374 1.75 8.75 -20.31
N LYS A 375 2.12 10.02 -20.13
CA LYS A 375 2.21 10.94 -21.23
C LYS A 375 3.44 10.58 -22.03
N GLN A 376 3.26 10.15 -23.25
CA GLN A 376 4.36 9.95 -24.17
C GLN A 376 5.10 11.30 -24.36
N VAL A 377 6.28 11.39 -23.77
CA VAL A 377 7.12 12.60 -23.85
C VAL A 377 8.08 12.54 -25.03
N TRP A 378 8.34 11.34 -25.54
CA TRP A 378 9.19 11.10 -26.69
C TRP A 378 8.97 9.69 -27.24
N SER A 379 9.09 9.56 -28.57
CA SER A 379 9.26 8.28 -29.25
C SER A 379 10.13 8.45 -30.49
N ASP A 380 10.75 7.37 -30.94
CA ASP A 380 11.32 7.25 -32.26
C ASP A 380 10.86 5.91 -32.84
N GLU A 381 10.02 6.00 -33.83
CA GLU A 381 9.47 4.84 -34.55
C GLU A 381 10.28 4.48 -35.79
N PHE A 382 11.39 5.21 -36.04
CA PHE A 382 12.33 4.96 -37.14
C PHE A 382 11.65 4.92 -38.53
N ASN A 383 10.64 5.75 -38.73
CA ASN A 383 9.77 5.73 -39.92
C ASN A 383 10.43 6.29 -41.19
N THR A 384 11.54 7.02 -41.06
CA THR A 384 12.27 7.58 -42.20
C THR A 384 13.41 6.67 -42.58
N ASP A 385 13.36 6.12 -43.80
CA ASP A 385 14.43 5.26 -44.32
C ASP A 385 15.76 6.01 -44.41
N GLY A 386 16.85 5.32 -44.12
CA GLY A 386 18.19 5.86 -44.13
C GLY A 386 18.87 5.83 -42.77
N LEU A 387 19.60 6.87 -42.40
CA LEU A 387 20.25 6.91 -41.09
C LEU A 387 19.30 7.33 -40.00
N PRO A 388 19.40 6.80 -38.78
CA PRO A 388 18.72 7.35 -37.60
C PRO A 388 18.94 8.86 -37.47
N ASP A 389 17.93 9.58 -36.98
CA ASP A 389 17.98 11.03 -36.82
C ASP A 389 19.18 11.48 -36.02
N THR A 390 20.10 12.14 -36.70
CA THR A 390 21.37 12.60 -36.09
C THR A 390 21.20 13.76 -35.11
N THR A 391 20.03 14.36 -35.01
CA THR A 391 19.73 15.34 -33.96
C THR A 391 19.45 14.68 -32.61
N VAL A 392 19.05 13.42 -32.62
CA VAL A 392 18.73 12.60 -31.43
C VAL A 392 19.80 11.55 -31.16
N TRP A 393 20.28 10.88 -32.23
CA TRP A 393 21.20 9.75 -32.09
C TRP A 393 22.64 10.10 -32.43
N SER A 394 23.55 9.71 -31.56
CA SER A 394 24.98 9.65 -31.78
C SER A 394 25.44 8.21 -31.96
N TYR A 395 26.69 8.01 -32.40
CA TYR A 395 27.26 6.69 -32.65
C TYR A 395 28.57 6.54 -31.89
N ASP A 396 28.77 5.37 -31.33
CA ASP A 396 30.10 4.95 -30.96
C ASP A 396 30.94 4.68 -32.23
N ASN A 397 32.23 4.89 -32.13
CA ASN A 397 33.17 4.65 -33.20
C ASN A 397 34.40 3.89 -32.69
N GLY A 398 34.80 2.87 -33.45
CA GLY A 398 36.00 2.07 -33.12
C GLY A 398 35.72 0.98 -32.09
N PHE A 399 36.78 0.46 -31.51
CA PHE A 399 36.72 -0.42 -30.34
C PHE A 399 36.37 0.42 -29.11
N ALA A 400 35.16 0.33 -28.60
CA ALA A 400 34.66 1.28 -27.62
C ALA A 400 34.91 0.84 -26.18
N ARG A 401 34.56 -0.37 -25.78
CA ARG A 401 34.55 -0.83 -24.36
C ARG A 401 34.79 -2.33 -24.22
N ASN A 402 35.10 -2.78 -23.00
CA ASN A 402 35.07 -4.16 -22.52
C ASN A 402 35.86 -5.18 -23.37
N GLU A 403 36.87 -4.73 -24.13
CA GLU A 403 37.64 -5.55 -25.08
C GLU A 403 36.77 -6.32 -26.09
N GLU A 404 35.57 -5.78 -26.39
CA GLU A 404 34.61 -6.36 -27.34
C GLU A 404 35.27 -6.59 -28.71
N ALA A 405 34.78 -7.64 -29.43
CA ALA A 405 35.41 -8.03 -30.69
C ALA A 405 35.06 -7.11 -31.86
N GLN A 406 33.95 -6.40 -31.79
CA GLN A 406 33.45 -5.58 -32.88
C GLN A 406 34.02 -4.16 -32.87
N TRP A 407 34.26 -3.65 -34.06
CA TRP A 407 34.45 -2.23 -34.33
C TRP A 407 33.12 -1.56 -34.58
N TYR A 408 32.78 -0.56 -33.80
CA TYR A 408 31.55 0.20 -33.95
C TYR A 408 31.70 1.24 -35.08
N GLN A 409 30.66 1.35 -35.89
CA GLN A 409 30.62 2.34 -36.98
C GLN A 409 29.19 2.65 -37.42
N LYS A 410 29.01 3.87 -37.95
CA LYS A 410 27.72 4.43 -38.37
C LYS A 410 27.02 3.56 -39.43
N GLY A 411 27.75 2.99 -40.39
CA GLY A 411 27.17 2.24 -41.52
C GLY A 411 26.54 0.88 -41.17
N ASN A 412 26.61 0.47 -39.89
CA ASN A 412 25.98 -0.75 -39.40
C ASN A 412 24.62 -0.51 -38.71
N ALA A 413 24.15 0.78 -38.64
CA ALA A 413 22.81 1.11 -38.15
C ALA A 413 22.08 1.96 -39.20
N TYR A 414 20.89 1.53 -39.59
CA TYR A 414 20.03 2.24 -40.52
C TYR A 414 18.55 1.97 -40.26
N CYS A 415 17.71 2.89 -40.70
CA CYS A 415 16.26 2.78 -40.63
C CYS A 415 15.74 2.24 -41.97
N LYS A 416 14.83 1.25 -41.91
CA LYS A 416 14.13 0.72 -43.07
C LYS A 416 12.78 0.12 -42.67
N ASP A 417 11.77 0.43 -43.43
CA ASP A 417 10.41 -0.08 -43.23
C ASP A 417 9.90 0.13 -41.78
N GLY A 418 10.11 1.29 -41.18
CA GLY A 418 9.70 1.63 -39.81
C GLY A 418 10.44 0.85 -38.75
N LYS A 419 11.72 0.54 -38.97
CA LYS A 419 12.56 -0.22 -38.02
C LYS A 419 13.97 0.32 -38.04
N LEU A 420 14.56 0.46 -36.85
CA LEU A 420 16.02 0.53 -36.71
C LEU A 420 16.63 -0.87 -36.91
N ILE A 421 17.57 -1.00 -37.82
CA ILE A 421 18.32 -2.22 -38.06
C ILE A 421 19.77 -1.99 -37.65
N ILE A 422 20.29 -2.80 -36.74
CA ILE A 422 21.69 -2.84 -36.35
C ILE A 422 22.26 -4.17 -36.81
N GLU A 423 23.24 -4.12 -37.68
CA GLU A 423 23.86 -5.32 -38.24
C GLU A 423 25.26 -5.57 -37.65
N ALA A 424 25.49 -6.80 -37.22
CA ALA A 424 26.83 -7.30 -36.99
C ALA A 424 27.34 -7.96 -38.27
N ARG A 425 28.51 -7.56 -38.77
CA ARG A 425 29.12 -8.08 -39.99
C ARG A 425 30.49 -8.66 -39.67
N LYS A 426 30.80 -9.83 -40.28
CA LYS A 426 32.16 -10.35 -40.27
C LYS A 426 32.97 -9.63 -41.37
N GLU A 427 34.15 -9.19 -41.03
CA GLU A 427 35.05 -8.50 -41.94
C GLU A 427 36.25 -9.40 -42.26
N GLU A 428 36.77 -9.30 -43.51
CA GLU A 428 37.94 -10.05 -43.92
C GLU A 428 39.02 -9.08 -44.38
N GLY A 429 40.22 -9.20 -43.80
CA GLY A 429 41.39 -8.40 -44.18
C GLY A 429 41.31 -6.90 -43.90
N ARG A 430 40.34 -6.48 -43.15
CA ARG A 430 40.12 -5.06 -42.82
C ARG A 430 41.10 -4.63 -41.74
N ARG A 431 42.08 -3.76 -42.09
CA ARG A 431 43.09 -3.29 -41.15
C ARG A 431 42.51 -2.28 -40.14
N ASN A 432 42.89 -2.42 -38.89
CA ASN A 432 42.55 -1.48 -37.81
C ASN A 432 43.36 -0.18 -38.03
N PRO A 433 42.72 0.98 -38.27
CA PRO A 433 43.44 2.24 -38.46
C PRO A 433 44.15 2.73 -37.18
N TRP A 434 43.78 2.17 -36.02
CA TRP A 434 44.42 2.49 -34.74
C TRP A 434 45.56 1.54 -34.38
N TYR A 435 45.88 0.55 -35.23
CA TYR A 435 46.90 -0.44 -34.91
C TYR A 435 48.27 0.19 -34.67
N GLU A 436 48.86 -0.18 -33.54
CA GLU A 436 50.21 0.25 -33.15
C GLU A 436 50.95 -0.94 -32.54
N ALA A 437 52.01 -1.39 -33.25
CA ALA A 437 52.82 -2.54 -32.85
C ALA A 437 53.48 -2.26 -31.47
N GLY A 438 53.25 -3.20 -30.52
CA GLY A 438 53.78 -3.08 -29.17
C GLY A 438 52.97 -2.20 -28.21
N SER A 439 51.84 -1.62 -28.63
CA SER A 439 50.99 -0.83 -27.76
C SER A 439 50.41 -1.66 -26.60
N ASN A 440 50.25 -1.03 -25.45
CA ASN A 440 49.54 -1.62 -24.31
C ASN A 440 48.02 -1.38 -24.36
N ASP A 441 47.54 -0.48 -25.19
CA ASP A 441 46.12 -0.26 -25.40
C ASP A 441 45.49 -1.42 -26.22
N TRP A 442 44.54 -2.11 -25.63
CA TRP A 442 43.89 -3.26 -26.28
C TRP A 442 43.24 -2.90 -27.62
N ARG A 443 42.78 -1.66 -27.81
CA ARG A 443 42.19 -1.14 -29.04
C ARG A 443 43.20 -1.07 -30.18
N LYS A 444 44.46 -0.82 -29.83
CA LYS A 444 45.54 -0.68 -30.77
C LYS A 444 46.31 -1.97 -31.02
N LYS A 445 46.17 -2.97 -30.13
CA LYS A 445 46.85 -4.29 -30.31
C LYS A 445 46.31 -5.11 -31.44
N ARG A 446 45.03 -4.94 -31.79
CA ARG A 446 44.39 -5.70 -32.85
C ARG A 446 44.78 -5.14 -34.21
N GLU A 447 45.51 -5.90 -35.01
CA GLU A 447 45.93 -5.49 -36.35
C GLU A 447 44.78 -5.43 -37.33
N PHE A 448 43.79 -6.33 -37.17
CA PHE A 448 42.64 -6.42 -38.03
C PHE A 448 41.34 -6.25 -37.25
N ILE A 449 40.31 -5.75 -37.94
CA ILE A 449 38.91 -5.69 -37.51
C ILE A 449 38.23 -6.93 -38.05
N GLU A 450 37.86 -7.82 -37.15
CA GLU A 450 37.20 -9.10 -37.55
C GLU A 450 35.68 -8.97 -37.64
N TYR A 451 35.11 -8.06 -36.85
CA TYR A 451 33.69 -7.80 -36.82
C TYR A 451 33.42 -6.30 -36.79
N THR A 452 32.32 -5.90 -37.44
CA THR A 452 31.76 -4.54 -37.29
C THR A 452 30.34 -4.61 -36.79
N SER A 453 29.91 -3.58 -36.06
CA SER A 453 28.55 -3.40 -35.59
C SER A 453 28.23 -1.93 -35.40
N SER A 454 27.11 -1.59 -34.79
CA SER A 454 26.79 -0.23 -34.39
C SER A 454 26.27 -0.17 -32.95
N CYS A 455 26.58 0.91 -32.28
CA CYS A 455 25.96 1.30 -31.03
C CYS A 455 25.50 2.75 -31.21
N ILE A 456 24.21 3.00 -31.03
CA ILE A 456 23.63 4.34 -31.06
C ILE A 456 23.26 4.78 -29.64
N THR A 457 23.38 6.06 -29.37
CA THR A 457 23.15 6.64 -28.05
C THR A 457 22.52 8.01 -28.14
N THR A 458 21.72 8.39 -27.16
CA THR A 458 21.15 9.75 -27.04
C THR A 458 22.02 10.68 -26.19
N SER A 459 23.18 10.21 -25.73
CA SER A 459 24.09 10.99 -24.87
C SER A 459 24.38 12.40 -25.43
N GLY A 460 24.22 13.42 -24.59
CA GLY A 460 24.42 14.81 -24.92
C GLY A 460 23.37 15.42 -25.86
N LYS A 461 22.28 14.69 -26.18
CA LYS A 461 21.22 15.14 -27.08
C LYS A 461 19.84 15.02 -26.47
N LYS A 462 19.53 13.88 -25.85
CA LYS A 462 18.23 13.62 -25.21
C LYS A 462 18.46 12.92 -23.87
N GLU A 463 17.90 13.50 -22.82
CA GLU A 463 18.00 12.99 -21.46
C GLU A 463 16.62 12.91 -20.84
N PHE A 464 16.44 11.96 -19.92
CA PHE A 464 15.19 11.73 -19.20
C PHE A 464 15.49 11.63 -17.72
N LEU A 465 14.78 12.38 -16.88
CA LEU A 465 15.01 12.36 -15.44
C LEU A 465 14.31 11.15 -14.79
N TYR A 466 13.08 10.85 -15.22
CA TYR A 466 12.28 9.71 -14.81
C TYR A 466 11.41 9.27 -15.98
N GLY A 467 10.91 8.03 -15.93
CA GLY A 467 9.97 7.58 -16.93
C GLY A 467 9.93 6.06 -17.12
N ARG A 468 8.98 5.64 -17.91
CA ARG A 468 8.86 4.28 -18.42
C ARG A 468 9.43 4.23 -19.83
N PHE A 469 10.34 3.31 -20.09
CA PHE A 469 10.91 3.04 -21.40
C PHE A 469 10.28 1.77 -21.96
N GLU A 470 9.67 1.87 -23.13
CA GLU A 470 9.13 0.74 -23.86
C GLU A 470 9.89 0.58 -25.17
N VAL A 471 10.51 -0.59 -25.37
CA VAL A 471 11.25 -0.91 -26.58
C VAL A 471 10.74 -2.21 -27.16
N ARG A 472 10.23 -2.14 -28.40
CA ARG A 472 9.89 -3.35 -29.16
C ARG A 472 11.07 -3.75 -30.03
N ALA A 473 11.70 -4.88 -29.73
CA ALA A 473 12.90 -5.34 -30.42
C ALA A 473 12.80 -6.80 -30.83
N LYS A 474 13.39 -7.13 -31.98
CA LYS A 474 13.73 -8.49 -32.37
C LYS A 474 15.23 -8.67 -32.20
N ILE A 475 15.63 -9.44 -31.18
CA ILE A 475 17.03 -9.67 -30.87
C ILE A 475 17.56 -10.93 -31.60
N PRO A 476 18.86 -10.94 -32.00
CA PRO A 476 19.49 -12.13 -32.57
C PRO A 476 19.66 -13.22 -31.52
N VAL A 477 19.54 -14.49 -31.95
CA VAL A 477 19.69 -15.66 -31.10
C VAL A 477 20.96 -16.48 -31.43
N SER A 478 21.81 -15.96 -32.30
CA SER A 478 23.06 -16.62 -32.70
C SER A 478 24.06 -16.65 -31.56
N GLY A 479 24.84 -17.72 -31.45
CA GLY A 479 25.91 -17.82 -30.46
C GLY A 479 26.93 -16.66 -30.61
N GLY A 480 27.28 -16.01 -29.50
CA GLY A 480 28.18 -14.86 -29.47
C GLY A 480 27.53 -13.50 -29.74
N ALA A 481 26.23 -13.46 -30.09
CA ALA A 481 25.49 -12.19 -30.18
C ALA A 481 25.17 -11.67 -28.78
N TRP A 482 25.39 -10.35 -28.55
CA TRP A 482 25.09 -9.68 -27.28
C TRP A 482 24.33 -8.38 -27.54
N PRO A 483 23.05 -8.47 -27.91
CA PRO A 483 22.23 -7.26 -28.04
C PRO A 483 21.97 -6.66 -26.66
N ALA A 484 22.11 -5.34 -26.53
CA ALA A 484 21.90 -4.62 -25.28
C ALA A 484 21.07 -3.37 -25.52
N ILE A 485 20.11 -3.13 -24.64
CA ILE A 485 19.33 -1.89 -24.51
C ILE A 485 19.47 -1.47 -23.06
N TRP A 486 20.04 -0.31 -22.82
CA TRP A 486 20.40 0.13 -21.47
C TRP A 486 20.38 1.64 -21.35
N THR A 487 20.31 2.14 -20.11
CA THR A 487 20.40 3.55 -19.77
C THR A 487 21.60 3.80 -18.85
N LEU A 488 22.19 4.97 -18.94
CA LEU A 488 23.25 5.44 -18.05
C LEU A 488 22.87 6.78 -17.47
N GLY A 489 23.40 7.10 -16.28
CA GLY A 489 23.33 8.44 -15.73
C GLY A 489 23.99 9.46 -16.66
N SER A 490 23.36 10.60 -16.90
CA SER A 490 23.88 11.62 -17.82
C SER A 490 25.18 12.24 -17.35
N ASN A 491 25.49 12.22 -16.05
CA ASN A 491 26.75 12.66 -15.47
C ASN A 491 27.91 11.67 -15.65
N MET A 492 27.62 10.42 -16.03
CA MET A 492 28.60 9.33 -16.18
C MET A 492 29.45 9.05 -14.93
N GLU A 493 29.00 9.46 -13.73
CA GLU A 493 29.69 9.23 -12.47
C GLU A 493 29.19 7.95 -11.79
N TRP A 494 30.12 7.10 -11.37
CA TRP A 494 29.80 5.91 -10.60
C TRP A 494 29.53 6.27 -9.13
N PRO A 495 28.47 5.72 -8.47
CA PRO A 495 27.55 4.64 -8.90
C PRO A 495 26.29 5.12 -9.64
N SER A 496 26.16 6.40 -9.93
CA SER A 496 24.97 7.00 -10.55
C SER A 496 24.82 6.73 -12.05
N CYS A 497 25.80 6.08 -12.66
CA CYS A 497 25.79 5.72 -14.09
C CYS A 497 25.31 4.28 -14.38
N GLY A 498 24.76 3.56 -13.40
CA GLY A 498 24.29 2.20 -13.61
C GLY A 498 23.07 1.84 -12.79
#